data_f545277992fe579ef7cb1d6f26cb17f0
#
_entry.id   f545277992fe579ef7cb1d6f26cb17f0
#
_cell.length_a   1.000
_cell.length_b   1.000
_cell.length_c   1.000
_cell.angle_alpha   90.00
_cell.angle_beta   90.00
_cell.angle_gamma   90.00
#
_symmetry.space_group_name_H-M   'P 1'
#
loop_
_entity.id
_entity.type
_entity.pdbx_description
1 polymer ?
#
loop_
_entity_poly.entity_id
_entity_poly.type
_entity_poly.pdbx_seq_one_letter_code
_entity_poly.pdbx_strand_id
1 'polypeptide(L)'
;MSKPLPAVDFLKIPEAGDPYLEGHKCGACGAVFLDARNVCSKCGTRDKIATTKLANEGKLYVYSIVHRSFPGIAVPYVSAIVDLEGGGTIKGNLIGIDPDPAKIKMGMPVRVVYKDALGRKDREGNAYLSYFFEPR
;
A
#
# COMPACT_ATOMS: atom_id res chain seq x y z
N MET A 1 -4.35 -23.27 -12.34
CA MET A 1 -4.35 -22.46 -11.14
C MET A 1 -4.82 -21.05 -11.46
N SER A 2 -5.80 -20.57 -10.73
CA SER A 2 -6.27 -19.22 -10.91
C SER A 2 -5.25 -18.24 -10.32
N LYS A 3 -5.09 -17.08 -10.98
CA LYS A 3 -4.26 -16.02 -10.44
C LYS A 3 -4.92 -15.41 -9.20
N PRO A 4 -4.14 -14.96 -8.21
CA PRO A 4 -4.72 -14.25 -7.08
C PRO A 4 -5.37 -12.95 -7.54
N LEU A 5 -6.43 -12.55 -6.82
CA LEU A 5 -7.10 -11.28 -7.07
C LEU A 5 -6.44 -10.19 -6.21
N PRO A 6 -6.51 -8.91 -6.64
CA PRO A 6 -5.97 -7.84 -5.81
C PRO A 6 -6.84 -7.61 -4.57
N ALA A 7 -6.21 -7.49 -3.41
CA ALA A 7 -6.90 -7.26 -2.14
C ALA A 7 -7.46 -5.85 -2.03
N VAL A 8 -6.92 -4.90 -2.79
CA VAL A 8 -7.37 -3.50 -2.80
C VAL A 8 -7.43 -3.00 -4.24
N ASP A 9 -8.26 -1.99 -4.48
CA ASP A 9 -8.53 -1.47 -5.83
C ASP A 9 -7.29 -0.85 -6.50
N PHE A 10 -6.41 -0.27 -5.73
CA PHE A 10 -5.22 0.39 -6.29
C PHE A 10 -4.03 -0.56 -6.49
N LEU A 11 -4.17 -1.83 -6.15
CA LEU A 11 -3.17 -2.86 -6.48
C LEU A 11 -3.55 -3.48 -7.82
N LYS A 12 -2.65 -3.42 -8.79
CA LYS A 12 -2.87 -3.94 -10.14
C LYS A 12 -2.00 -5.16 -10.38
N ILE A 13 -2.60 -6.19 -10.95
CA ILE A 13 -1.90 -7.43 -11.30
C ILE A 13 -1.99 -7.60 -12.81
N PRO A 14 -0.96 -7.17 -13.57
CA PRO A 14 -1.00 -7.32 -15.03
C PRO A 14 -0.90 -8.78 -15.44
N GLU A 15 -1.38 -9.12 -16.64
CA GLU A 15 -1.26 -10.48 -17.18
C GLU A 15 0.21 -10.87 -17.37
N ALA A 16 1.03 -9.90 -17.76
CA ALA A 16 2.47 -10.07 -17.88
C ALA A 16 3.17 -8.96 -17.10
N GLY A 17 4.15 -9.33 -16.28
CA GLY A 17 4.90 -8.37 -15.47
C GLY A 17 4.54 -8.43 -14.00
N ASP A 18 5.19 -7.58 -13.21
CA ASP A 18 5.06 -7.58 -11.76
C ASP A 18 3.86 -6.78 -11.30
N PRO A 19 3.26 -7.15 -10.15
CA PRO A 19 2.22 -6.33 -9.53
C PRO A 19 2.75 -4.93 -9.20
N TYR A 20 1.86 -3.95 -9.19
CA TYR A 20 2.21 -2.58 -8.84
C TYR A 20 1.05 -1.87 -8.17
N LEU A 21 1.34 -0.78 -7.48
CA LEU A 21 0.33 0.12 -6.93
C LEU A 21 0.08 1.25 -7.92
N GLU A 22 -1.20 1.52 -8.19
CA GLU A 22 -1.62 2.58 -9.10
C GLU A 22 -2.14 3.76 -8.31
N GLY A 23 -1.63 4.93 -8.64
CA GLY A 23 -2.13 6.18 -8.09
C GLY A 23 -2.68 7.08 -9.17
N HIS A 24 -3.09 8.27 -8.77
CA HIS A 24 -3.64 9.30 -9.66
C HIS A 24 -2.87 10.59 -9.42
N LYS A 25 -2.27 11.12 -10.49
CA LYS A 25 -1.40 12.28 -10.42
C LYS A 25 -2.02 13.47 -11.13
N CYS A 26 -2.04 14.62 -10.48
CA CYS A 26 -2.48 15.86 -11.09
C CYS A 26 -1.39 16.39 -12.05
N GLY A 27 -1.74 16.57 -13.32
CA GLY A 27 -0.82 17.11 -14.32
C GLY A 27 -0.51 18.59 -14.14
N ALA A 28 -1.30 19.31 -13.33
CA ALA A 28 -1.10 20.73 -13.10
C ALA A 28 -0.17 21.02 -11.93
N CYS A 29 -0.31 20.33 -10.79
CA CYS A 29 0.51 20.62 -9.60
C CYS A 29 1.37 19.43 -9.13
N GLY A 30 1.18 18.25 -9.69
CA GLY A 30 1.96 17.07 -9.32
C GLY A 30 1.47 16.31 -8.09
N ALA A 31 0.35 16.71 -7.49
CA ALA A 31 -0.20 15.99 -6.35
C ALA A 31 -0.59 14.55 -6.72
N VAL A 32 -0.36 13.60 -5.83
CA VAL A 32 -0.63 12.19 -6.07
C VAL A 32 -1.66 11.68 -5.07
N PHE A 33 -2.67 10.96 -5.57
CA PHE A 33 -3.76 10.42 -4.77
C PHE A 33 -3.89 8.93 -5.04
N LEU A 34 -4.46 8.19 -4.08
CA LEU A 34 -4.73 6.76 -4.26
C LEU A 34 -6.05 6.51 -4.98
N ASP A 35 -7.04 7.35 -4.73
CA ASP A 35 -8.38 7.21 -5.30
C ASP A 35 -8.54 7.96 -6.61
N ALA A 36 -9.44 7.47 -7.46
CA ALA A 36 -9.80 8.17 -8.68
C ALA A 36 -10.63 9.42 -8.33
N ARG A 37 -10.29 10.54 -8.93
CA ARG A 37 -11.00 11.80 -8.74
C ARG A 37 -10.88 12.68 -9.96
N ASN A 38 -11.82 13.58 -10.15
CA ASN A 38 -11.84 14.48 -11.29
C ASN A 38 -11.28 15.87 -10.95
N VAL A 39 -11.21 16.20 -9.67
CA VAL A 39 -10.75 17.50 -9.19
C VAL A 39 -9.60 17.30 -8.22
N CYS A 40 -8.51 18.03 -8.44
CA CYS A 40 -7.38 18.01 -7.53
C CYS A 40 -7.72 18.77 -6.25
N SER A 41 -7.62 18.09 -5.10
CA SER A 41 -7.89 18.72 -3.81
C SER A 41 -6.83 19.74 -3.40
N LYS A 42 -5.65 19.68 -4.03
CA LYS A 42 -4.56 20.60 -3.72
C LYS A 42 -4.64 21.92 -4.50
N CYS A 43 -4.89 21.83 -5.83
CA CYS A 43 -4.88 23.03 -6.68
C CYS A 43 -6.24 23.37 -7.31
N GLY A 44 -7.24 22.51 -7.18
CA GLY A 44 -8.58 22.73 -7.71
C GLY A 44 -8.76 22.52 -9.20
N THR A 45 -7.70 22.11 -9.91
CA THR A 45 -7.77 21.88 -11.35
C THR A 45 -8.65 20.68 -11.66
N ARG A 46 -9.45 20.77 -12.72
CA ARG A 46 -10.34 19.71 -13.18
C ARG A 46 -9.75 18.99 -14.40
N ASP A 47 -10.07 17.71 -14.52
CA ASP A 47 -9.78 16.86 -15.69
C ASP A 47 -8.29 16.79 -16.06
N LYS A 48 -7.39 17.00 -15.09
CA LYS A 48 -5.95 16.90 -15.28
C LYS A 48 -5.34 15.73 -14.52
N ILE A 49 -6.17 14.88 -13.91
CA ILE A 49 -5.69 13.76 -13.10
C ILE A 49 -5.59 12.51 -13.97
N ALA A 50 -4.40 11.92 -14.02
CA ALA A 50 -4.12 10.72 -14.79
C ALA A 50 -3.55 9.63 -13.90
N THR A 51 -3.70 8.37 -14.32
CA THR A 51 -3.14 7.25 -13.59
C THR A 51 -1.62 7.28 -13.66
N THR A 52 -0.97 6.80 -12.60
CA THR A 52 0.49 6.70 -12.53
C THR A 52 0.88 5.48 -11.70
N LYS A 53 2.00 4.88 -12.00
CA LYS A 53 2.59 3.85 -11.15
C LYS A 53 3.22 4.51 -9.94
N LEU A 54 2.92 3.98 -8.76
CA LEU A 54 3.57 4.43 -7.53
C LEU A 54 4.91 3.72 -7.37
N ALA A 55 5.85 4.37 -6.69
CA ALA A 55 7.14 3.77 -6.40
C ALA A 55 6.98 2.62 -5.40
N ASN A 56 7.90 1.66 -5.42
CA ASN A 56 7.94 0.55 -4.46
C ASN A 56 8.87 0.83 -3.29
N GLU A 57 9.28 2.06 -3.11
CA GLU A 57 10.16 2.48 -2.03
C GLU A 57 9.65 3.76 -1.41
N GLY A 58 9.92 3.93 -0.13
CA GLY A 58 9.50 5.12 0.59
C GLY A 58 10.08 5.17 1.98
N LYS A 59 9.51 6.04 2.80
CA LYS A 59 9.92 6.21 4.20
C LYS A 59 8.73 6.04 5.12
N LEU A 60 8.97 5.42 6.26
CA LEU A 60 7.96 5.26 7.28
C LEU A 60 7.60 6.63 7.86
N TYR A 61 6.33 7.02 7.70
CA TYR A 61 5.85 8.28 8.24
C TYR A 61 5.45 8.12 9.70
N VAL A 62 4.50 7.22 9.97
CA VAL A 62 4.08 6.85 11.32
C VAL A 62 3.73 5.38 11.37
N TYR A 63 3.68 4.81 12.56
CA TYR A 63 3.26 3.43 12.76
C TYR A 63 2.52 3.27 14.07
N SER A 64 1.81 2.16 14.19
CA SER A 64 1.15 1.74 15.41
C SER A 64 1.29 0.23 15.55
N ILE A 65 1.55 -0.25 16.75
CA ILE A 65 1.58 -1.69 17.02
C ILE A 65 0.21 -2.09 17.52
N VAL A 66 -0.47 -2.96 16.76
CA VAL A 66 -1.84 -3.37 17.05
C VAL A 66 -1.81 -4.68 17.82
N HIS A 67 -2.31 -4.67 19.06
CA HIS A 67 -2.33 -5.83 19.94
C HIS A 67 -3.68 -6.53 19.99
N ARG A 68 -4.73 -5.91 19.45
CA ARG A 68 -6.09 -6.47 19.42
C ARG A 68 -6.69 -6.27 18.05
N SER A 69 -7.34 -7.30 17.54
CA SER A 69 -8.03 -7.24 16.25
C SER A 69 -9.15 -8.26 16.24
N PHE A 70 -9.85 -8.37 15.11
CA PHE A 70 -10.90 -9.36 14.94
C PHE A 70 -10.34 -10.78 15.02
N PRO A 71 -11.17 -11.78 15.41
CA PRO A 71 -10.75 -13.18 15.41
C PRO A 71 -10.20 -13.60 14.05
N GLY A 72 -9.11 -14.36 14.05
CA GLY A 72 -8.46 -14.83 12.84
C GLY A 72 -7.37 -13.91 12.31
N ILE A 73 -7.20 -12.72 12.89
CA ILE A 73 -6.12 -11.81 12.52
C ILE A 73 -4.97 -11.98 13.51
N ALA A 74 -3.78 -12.29 13.00
CA ALA A 74 -2.60 -12.46 13.83
C ALA A 74 -2.18 -11.14 14.47
N VAL A 75 -1.96 -11.13 15.77
CA VAL A 75 -1.50 -9.97 16.53
C VAL A 75 -0.31 -10.40 17.42
N PRO A 76 0.59 -9.48 17.80
CA PRO A 76 0.62 -8.08 17.35
C PRO A 76 1.07 -7.94 15.89
N TYR A 77 0.59 -6.89 15.24
CA TYR A 77 1.10 -6.51 13.92
C TYR A 77 1.38 -5.01 13.88
N VAL A 78 2.21 -4.57 12.93
CA VAL A 78 2.56 -3.17 12.79
C VAL A 78 1.75 -2.56 11.66
N SER A 79 0.87 -1.62 11.98
CA SER A 79 0.15 -0.82 11.01
C SER A 79 0.99 0.42 10.70
N ALA A 80 1.31 0.65 9.45
CA ALA A 80 2.24 1.70 9.05
C ALA A 80 1.63 2.60 7.99
N ILE A 81 1.99 3.88 8.03
CA ILE A 81 1.70 4.83 6.96
C ILE A 81 3.06 5.21 6.36
N VAL A 82 3.18 5.08 5.05
CA VAL A 82 4.43 5.26 4.33
C VAL A 82 4.26 6.34 3.28
N ASP A 83 5.22 7.26 3.22
CA ASP A 83 5.34 8.23 2.14
C ASP A 83 6.21 7.62 1.05
N LEU A 84 5.63 7.37 -0.11
CA LEU A 84 6.33 6.78 -1.24
C LEU A 84 7.18 7.83 -1.96
N GLU A 85 8.31 7.40 -2.50
CA GLU A 85 9.13 8.26 -3.33
C GLU A 85 8.36 8.70 -4.57
N GLY A 86 8.47 9.97 -4.91
CA GLY A 86 7.77 10.53 -6.05
C GLY A 86 6.32 10.91 -5.79
N GLY A 87 5.80 10.64 -4.61
CA GLY A 87 4.44 11.03 -4.20
C GLY A 87 3.58 9.83 -3.84
N GLY A 88 2.53 10.10 -3.08
CA GLY A 88 1.60 9.10 -2.59
C GLY A 88 1.91 8.66 -1.16
N THR A 89 0.88 8.66 -0.32
CA THR A 89 0.97 8.19 1.06
C THR A 89 -0.01 7.03 1.21
N ILE A 90 0.49 5.89 1.64
CA ILE A 90 -0.34 4.68 1.74
C ILE A 90 -0.21 4.04 3.12
N LYS A 91 -1.24 3.30 3.50
CA LYS A 91 -1.29 2.54 4.74
C LYS A 91 -1.19 1.05 4.44
N GLY A 92 -0.42 0.34 5.24
CA GLY A 92 -0.28 -1.10 5.13
C GLY A 92 0.43 -1.67 6.33
N ASN A 93 0.70 -2.96 6.30
CA ASN A 93 1.40 -3.62 7.40
C ASN A 93 2.90 -3.64 7.14
N LEU A 94 3.67 -3.32 8.17
CA LEU A 94 5.12 -3.43 8.16
C LEU A 94 5.50 -4.83 8.66
N ILE A 95 6.21 -5.58 7.84
CA ILE A 95 6.65 -6.94 8.14
C ILE A 95 8.17 -7.02 8.10
N GLY A 96 8.72 -8.17 8.48
CA GLY A 96 10.18 -8.37 8.46
C GLY A 96 10.93 -7.65 9.56
N ILE A 97 10.22 -7.15 10.57
CA ILE A 97 10.80 -6.48 11.73
C ILE A 97 9.94 -6.80 12.96
N ASP A 98 10.55 -6.92 14.12
CA ASP A 98 9.79 -7.18 15.34
C ASP A 98 8.87 -6.01 15.68
N PRO A 99 7.65 -6.27 16.19
CA PRO A 99 6.73 -5.21 16.61
C PRO A 99 7.18 -4.60 17.95
N ASP A 100 8.30 -3.90 17.91
CA ASP A 100 8.95 -3.32 19.07
C ASP A 100 9.33 -1.87 18.77
N PRO A 101 8.83 -0.90 19.57
CA PRO A 101 9.14 0.52 19.34
C PRO A 101 10.65 0.83 19.34
N ALA A 102 11.45 0.00 20.01
CA ALA A 102 12.90 0.20 20.03
C ALA A 102 13.55 -0.13 18.68
N LYS A 103 12.88 -0.93 17.84
CA LYS A 103 13.41 -1.38 16.54
C LYS A 103 12.82 -0.62 15.36
N ILE A 104 11.67 0.00 15.53
CA ILE A 104 10.97 0.71 14.46
C ILE A 104 11.16 2.20 14.66
N LYS A 105 11.71 2.87 13.65
CA LYS A 105 11.97 4.32 13.72
C LYS A 105 11.21 5.05 12.63
N MET A 106 10.55 6.15 12.98
CA MET A 106 9.93 7.03 12.00
C MET A 106 10.99 7.59 11.06
N GLY A 107 10.66 7.64 9.78
CA GLY A 107 11.61 8.08 8.75
C GLY A 107 12.52 6.98 8.21
N MET A 108 12.45 5.76 8.77
CA MET A 108 13.28 4.66 8.25
C MET A 108 12.89 4.30 6.82
N PRO A 109 13.86 3.92 5.97
CA PRO A 109 13.55 3.49 4.62
C PRO A 109 12.84 2.15 4.63
N VAL A 110 11.80 2.04 3.79
CA VAL A 110 11.02 0.81 3.62
C VAL A 110 10.79 0.57 2.13
N ARG A 111 10.45 -0.66 1.78
CA ARG A 111 10.04 -1.01 0.42
C ARG A 111 8.71 -1.72 0.43
N VAL A 112 8.00 -1.63 -0.67
CA VAL A 112 6.73 -2.32 -0.87
C VAL A 112 7.01 -3.70 -1.43
N VAL A 113 6.41 -4.72 -0.80
CA VAL A 113 6.48 -6.10 -1.28
C VAL A 113 5.08 -6.64 -1.46
N TYR A 114 4.91 -7.61 -2.35
CA TYR A 114 3.60 -8.18 -2.68
C TYR A 114 3.58 -9.63 -2.26
N LYS A 115 2.63 -9.98 -1.42
CA LYS A 115 2.50 -11.34 -0.87
C LYS A 115 1.04 -11.71 -0.74
N ASP A 116 0.78 -13.01 -0.53
CA ASP A 116 -0.56 -13.50 -0.22
C ASP A 116 -1.17 -12.71 0.95
N ALA A 117 -2.46 -12.42 0.85
CA ALA A 117 -3.18 -11.64 1.85
C ALA A 117 -3.51 -12.46 3.10
N LEU A 118 -2.47 -12.98 3.76
CA LEU A 118 -2.53 -13.72 5.03
C LEU A 118 -3.45 -14.95 4.97
N GLY A 119 -3.49 -15.63 3.82
CA GLY A 119 -4.29 -16.83 3.64
C GLY A 119 -5.77 -16.59 3.44
N ARG A 120 -6.20 -15.35 3.31
CA ARG A 120 -7.62 -15.01 3.12
C ARG A 120 -8.10 -15.44 1.75
N LYS A 121 -9.29 -16.02 1.72
CA LYS A 121 -9.95 -16.45 0.49
C LYS A 121 -11.42 -16.02 0.54
N ASP A 122 -11.99 -15.79 -0.64
CA ASP A 122 -13.42 -15.50 -0.75
C ASP A 122 -14.24 -16.81 -0.70
N ARG A 123 -15.55 -16.69 -0.85
CA ARG A 123 -16.45 -17.86 -0.83
C ARG A 123 -16.17 -18.84 -1.97
N GLU A 124 -15.60 -18.37 -3.06
CA GLU A 124 -15.28 -19.16 -4.23
C GLU A 124 -13.87 -19.80 -4.14
N GLY A 125 -13.13 -19.51 -3.07
CA GLY A 125 -11.81 -20.06 -2.85
C GLY A 125 -10.70 -19.27 -3.53
N ASN A 126 -10.97 -18.08 -4.07
CA ASN A 126 -9.96 -17.24 -4.69
C ASN A 126 -9.01 -16.66 -3.64
N ALA A 127 -7.72 -16.80 -3.88
CA ALA A 127 -6.69 -16.19 -3.06
C ALA A 127 -6.55 -14.70 -3.42
N TYR A 128 -6.02 -13.91 -2.51
CA TYR A 128 -5.81 -12.48 -2.73
C TYR A 128 -4.34 -12.13 -2.57
N LEU A 129 -3.86 -11.24 -3.43
CA LEU A 129 -2.54 -10.64 -3.33
C LEU A 129 -2.67 -9.30 -2.65
N SER A 130 -1.84 -9.04 -1.65
CA SER A 130 -1.80 -7.76 -0.96
C SER A 130 -0.40 -7.17 -1.01
N TYR A 131 -0.27 -5.95 -0.57
CA TYR A 131 1.02 -5.29 -0.43
C TYR A 131 1.37 -5.17 1.05
N PHE A 132 2.66 -5.18 1.32
CA PHE A 132 3.20 -5.01 2.66
C PHE A 132 4.44 -4.14 2.56
N PHE A 133 4.89 -3.62 3.69
CA PHE A 133 6.15 -2.90 3.77
C PHE A 133 7.17 -3.73 4.54
N GLU A 134 8.42 -3.63 4.16
CA GLU A 134 9.51 -4.21 4.93
C GLU A 134 10.69 -3.25 4.97
N PRO A 135 11.57 -3.35 5.98
CA PRO A 135 12.75 -2.50 6.06
C PRO A 135 13.62 -2.68 4.81
N ARG A 136 14.14 -1.56 4.34
CA ARG A 136 15.01 -1.53 3.16
C ARG A 136 16.47 -1.62 3.54
#